data_88d8bf172cc7fa76206ac9b87bb145a8
#
_entry.id   88d8bf172cc7fa76206ac9b87bb145a8
#
_cell.length_a   1.000
_cell.length_b   1.000
_cell.length_c   1.000
_cell.angle_alpha   90.00
_cell.angle_beta   90.00
_cell.angle_gamma   90.00
#
_symmetry.space_group_name_H-M   'P 1'
#
loop_
_entity.id
_entity.type
_entity.pdbx_description
1 polymer ?
#
loop_
_entity_poly.entity_id
_entity_poly.type
_entity_poly.pdbx_seq_one_letter_code
_entity_poly.pdbx_strand_id
1 'polypeptide(L)' 'MLLHRIERYMRAKRMSPTRFGREAVGDPNLIAQLKDGRELRAATVQKIVDYLNDNECEDCPCGRCSQ' A
#
# COMPACT_ATOMS: atom_id res chain seq x y z
N MET A 1 8.47 6.54 6.12
CA MET A 1 8.93 5.45 5.28
C MET A 1 7.74 4.77 4.61
N LEU A 2 7.97 4.28 3.41
CA LEU A 2 6.88 3.68 2.64
C LEU A 2 6.27 2.46 3.33
N LEU A 3 7.10 1.59 3.86
CA LEU A 3 6.59 0.39 4.52
C LEU A 3 5.69 0.75 5.70
N HIS A 4 6.09 1.73 6.47
CA HIS A 4 5.29 2.16 7.61
C HIS A 4 3.92 2.66 7.16
N ARG A 5 3.90 3.43 6.08
CA ARG A 5 2.66 3.93 5.51
C ARG A 5 1.78 2.79 5.04
N ILE A 6 2.38 1.80 4.40
CA ILE A 6 1.64 0.63 3.94
C ILE A 6 1.05 -0.13 5.12
N GLU A 7 1.83 -0.30 6.17
CA GLU A 7 1.35 -1.03 7.33
C GLU A 7 0.17 -0.33 7.99
N ARG A 8 0.25 0.99 8.07
CA ARG A 8 -0.87 1.75 8.62
C ARG A 8 -2.12 1.56 7.78
N TYR A 9 -1.97 1.59 6.47
CA TYR A 9 -3.10 1.40 5.58
C TYR A 9 -3.70 0.02 5.75
N MET A 10 -2.86 -1.01 5.77
CA MET A 10 -3.36 -2.38 5.92
C MET A 10 -4.09 -2.56 7.24
N ARG A 11 -3.57 -1.96 8.28
CA ARG A 11 -4.21 -2.06 9.60
C ARG A 11 -5.56 -1.38 9.60
N ALA A 12 -5.63 -0.21 8.99
CA ALA A 12 -6.88 0.54 8.93
C ALA A 12 -7.95 -0.19 8.14
N LYS A 13 -7.53 -0.88 7.08
CA LYS A 13 -8.45 -1.62 6.22
C LYS A 13 -8.57 -3.09 6.60
N ARG A 14 -7.82 -3.52 7.62
CA ARG A 14 -7.78 -4.93 8.04
C ARG A 14 -7.43 -5.83 6.85
N MET A 15 -6.45 -5.41 6.12
CA MET A 15 -6.03 -6.08 4.91
C MET A 15 -4.74 -6.85 5.17
N SER A 16 -4.63 -8.07 4.65
CA SER A 16 -3.42 -8.84 4.83
C SER A 16 -2.32 -8.33 3.92
N PRO A 17 -1.05 -8.54 4.31
CA PRO A 17 0.08 -8.11 3.46
C PRO A 17 0.03 -8.73 2.08
N THR A 18 -0.32 -10.00 2.01
CA THR A 18 -0.40 -10.68 0.72
C THR A 18 -1.45 -10.03 -0.17
N ARG A 19 -2.61 -9.75 0.39
CA ARG A 19 -3.66 -9.13 -0.38
C ARG A 19 -3.26 -7.73 -0.83
N PHE A 20 -2.63 -6.96 0.04
CA PHE A 20 -2.20 -5.62 -0.33
C PHE A 20 -1.26 -5.67 -1.54
N GLY A 21 -0.26 -6.54 -1.48
CA GLY A 21 0.69 -6.65 -2.58
C GLY A 21 0.00 -7.02 -3.88
N ARG A 22 -0.90 -7.97 -3.81
CA ARG A 22 -1.62 -8.40 -5.02
C ARG A 22 -2.46 -7.29 -5.61
N GLU A 23 -3.14 -6.53 -4.78
CA GLU A 23 -4.01 -5.48 -5.29
C GLU A 23 -3.25 -4.24 -5.72
N ALA A 24 -2.18 -3.91 -5.01
CA ALA A 24 -1.44 -2.71 -5.34
C ALA A 24 -0.57 -2.89 -6.58
N VAL A 25 0.16 -3.99 -6.65
CA VAL A 25 1.11 -4.20 -7.74
C VAL A 25 0.97 -5.57 -8.41
N GLY A 26 0.09 -6.42 -7.90
CA GLY A 26 -0.08 -7.75 -8.46
C GLY A 26 0.97 -8.74 -7.97
N ASP A 27 1.63 -8.46 -6.87
CA ASP A 27 2.71 -9.31 -6.35
C ASP A 27 2.44 -9.64 -4.88
N PRO A 28 2.05 -10.87 -4.57
CA PRO A 28 1.74 -11.23 -3.18
C PRO A 28 2.97 -11.20 -2.27
N ASN A 29 4.16 -11.20 -2.84
CA ASN A 29 5.40 -11.18 -2.05
C ASN A 29 5.91 -9.78 -1.80
N LEU A 30 5.17 -8.76 -2.20
CA LEU A 30 5.63 -7.38 -2.10
C LEU A 30 6.07 -7.02 -0.68
N ILE A 31 5.19 -7.28 0.29
CA ILE A 31 5.49 -6.87 1.66
C ILE A 31 6.64 -7.69 2.25
N ALA A 32 6.70 -8.98 1.90
CA ALA A 32 7.80 -9.80 2.36
C ALA A 32 9.13 -9.26 1.85
N GLN A 33 9.17 -8.83 0.60
CA GLN A 33 10.38 -8.25 0.03
C GLN A 33 10.76 -6.95 0.72
N LEU A 34 9.77 -6.13 1.03
CA LEU A 34 10.01 -4.87 1.72
C LEU A 34 10.58 -5.13 3.11
N LYS A 35 10.02 -6.08 3.83
CA LYS A 35 10.49 -6.39 5.17
C LYS A 35 11.88 -7.01 5.14
N ASP A 36 12.21 -7.69 4.06
CA ASP A 36 13.51 -8.30 3.88
C ASP A 36 14.58 -7.26 3.54
N GLY A 37 14.19 -6.02 3.31
CA GLY A 37 15.12 -4.96 3.02
C GLY A 37 15.48 -4.82 1.56
N ARG A 38 14.75 -5.46 0.67
CA ARG A 38 15.03 -5.38 -0.75
C ARG A 38 14.56 -4.05 -1.31
N GLU A 39 15.31 -3.58 -2.29
CA GLU A 39 14.93 -2.35 -2.96
C GLU A 39 13.92 -2.65 -4.06
N LEU A 40 12.93 -1.78 -4.15
CA LEU A 40 11.91 -1.90 -5.18
C LEU A 40 12.24 -0.99 -6.35
N ARG A 41 11.77 -1.38 -7.52
CA ARG A 41 11.93 -0.54 -8.69
C ARG A 41 11.06 0.71 -8.54
N ALA A 42 11.49 1.78 -9.21
CA ALA A 42 10.72 3.03 -9.17
C ALA A 42 9.29 2.81 -9.64
N ALA A 43 9.10 2.00 -10.66
CA ALA A 43 7.75 1.73 -11.17
C ALA A 43 6.88 1.05 -10.11
N THR A 44 7.47 0.12 -9.37
CA THR A 44 6.73 -0.57 -8.32
C THR A 44 6.37 0.40 -7.19
N VAL A 45 7.34 1.22 -6.79
CA VAL A 45 7.10 2.21 -5.74
C VAL A 45 5.99 3.17 -6.18
N GLN A 46 6.03 3.59 -7.43
CA GLN A 46 5.02 4.50 -7.94
C GLN A 46 3.63 3.86 -7.88
N LYS A 47 3.53 2.59 -8.25
CA LYS A 47 2.25 1.90 -8.18
C LYS A 47 1.73 1.85 -6.76
N ILE A 48 2.62 1.60 -5.80
CA ILE A 48 2.21 1.56 -4.40
C ILE A 48 1.71 2.93 -3.96
N VAL A 49 2.46 3.97 -4.29
CA VAL A 49 2.08 5.33 -3.91
C VAL A 49 0.75 5.70 -4.53
N ASP A 50 0.57 5.40 -5.81
CA ASP A 50 -0.68 5.68 -6.49
C ASP A 50 -1.84 4.94 -5.84
N TYR A 51 -1.63 3.67 -5.50
CA TYR A 51 -2.66 2.89 -4.85
C TYR A 51 -3.04 3.50 -3.50
N LEU A 52 -2.05 3.89 -2.73
CA LEU A 52 -2.31 4.49 -1.44
C LEU A 52 -3.05 5.83 -1.58
N ASN A 53 -2.60 6.65 -2.53
CA ASN A 53 -3.25 7.94 -2.74
C ASN A 53 -4.70 7.77 -3.16
N ASP A 54 -4.98 6.73 -3.94
CA ASP A 54 -6.33 6.45 -4.40
C ASP A 54 -7.24 5.98 -3.27
N ASN A 55 -6.69 5.20 -2.36
CA ASN A 55 -7.49 4.50 -1.36
C ASN A 55 -7.34 5.05 0.05
N GLU A 56 -6.25 5.74 0.30
CA GLU A 56 -5.98 6.30 1.62
C GLU A 56 -6.55 7.71 1.70
N CYS A 57 -7.34 7.94 2.70
CA CYS A 57 -7.99 9.24 2.79
C CYS A 57 -8.02 9.65 4.25
N GLU A 58 -6.87 10.07 4.77
CA GLU A 58 -6.75 10.37 6.19
C GLU A 58 -7.53 11.60 6.58
N ASP A 59 -7.38 12.66 5.81
CA ASP A 59 -8.01 13.94 6.16
C ASP A 59 -9.01 14.38 5.13
N CYS A 60 -9.59 13.45 4.44
CA CYS A 60 -10.46 13.82 3.34
C CYS A 60 -11.88 14.10 3.81
N PRO A 61 -12.36 15.30 3.66
CA PRO A 61 -13.73 15.62 4.02
C PRO A 61 -14.73 15.28 2.93
N CYS A 62 -14.25 14.74 1.84
CA CYS A 62 -15.09 14.60 0.66
C CYS A 62 -16.08 13.45 0.74
N GLY A 63 -15.85 12.49 1.61
CA GLY A 63 -16.78 11.37 1.71
C GLY A 63 -16.67 10.36 0.59
N ARG A 64 -15.97 10.68 -0.47
CA ARG A 64 -15.80 9.75 -1.59
C ARG A 64 -14.56 8.91 -1.45
N CYS A 65 -13.69 9.29 -0.56
CA CYS A 65 -12.43 8.60 -0.42
C CYS A 65 -12.53 7.32 0.39
N SER A 66 -13.69 6.98 0.81
CA SER A 66 -13.90 5.83 1.68
C SER A 66 -14.09 4.54 0.90
N GLN A 67 -13.83 4.56 -0.34
CA GLN A 67 -14.02 3.39 -1.18
C GLN A 67 -13.32 2.17 -0.66
#